data_250f2c7e3b87034cbb0bb56726bcdd90
#
_entry.id   250f2c7e3b87034cbb0bb56726bcdd90
#
_cell.length_a   1.000
_cell.length_b   1.000
_cell.length_c   1.000
_cell.angle_alpha   90.00
_cell.angle_beta   90.00
_cell.angle_gamma   90.00
#
_symmetry.space_group_name_H-M   'P 1'
#
loop_
_entity.id
_entity.type
_entity.pdbx_description
1 polymer ?
#
loop_
_entity_poly.entity_id
_entity_poly.type
_entity_poly.pdbx_seq_one_letter_code
_entity_poly.pdbx_strand_id
1 'polypeptide(L)'
;MFTEPLSITPGAGISSGAVTLPRVFQQGSVSQYQGSGTVSPGNVLKVSASHQYGKRTRRVLRCDYSDNAASTLITGTTSPRSISTYVVFDVPNAGQFSVADQAALFNGLKGLWSAATDTVLLKLLAGES
;
A
#
# COMPACT_ATOMS: atom_id res chain seq x y z
N MET A 1 15.87 -5.42 -5.04
CA MET A 1 14.78 -5.16 -5.99
C MET A 1 13.67 -6.16 -5.73
N PHE A 2 12.44 -5.73 -5.74
CA PHE A 2 11.31 -6.68 -5.62
C PHE A 2 11.25 -7.57 -6.84
N THR A 3 10.74 -8.80 -6.63
CA THR A 3 10.47 -9.71 -7.75
C THR A 3 9.46 -9.10 -8.72
N GLU A 4 9.58 -9.40 -9.99
CA GLU A 4 8.72 -8.86 -11.03
C GLU A 4 8.06 -10.01 -11.78
N PRO A 5 6.74 -9.96 -12.00
CA PRO A 5 5.80 -8.95 -11.51
C PRO A 5 5.55 -9.06 -10.01
N LEU A 6 5.20 -7.93 -9.39
CA LEU A 6 4.70 -7.93 -8.01
C LEU A 6 3.25 -8.43 -8.01
N SER A 7 2.87 -9.21 -7.01
CA SER A 7 1.50 -9.66 -6.84
C SER A 7 0.98 -9.30 -5.45
N ILE A 8 -0.20 -8.73 -5.39
CA ILE A 8 -0.89 -8.48 -4.13
C ILE A 8 -2.32 -8.99 -4.20
N THR A 9 -2.86 -9.35 -3.05
CA THR A 9 -4.24 -9.83 -2.93
C THR A 9 -4.99 -8.87 -2.00
N PRO A 10 -5.61 -7.82 -2.54
CA PRO A 10 -6.44 -6.91 -1.73
C PRO A 10 -7.74 -7.62 -1.30
N GLY A 11 -8.46 -6.97 -0.37
CA GLY A 11 -9.76 -7.48 0.06
C GLY A 11 -10.82 -7.41 -1.05
N ALA A 12 -11.92 -8.14 -0.85
CA ALA A 12 -12.99 -8.30 -1.84
C ALA A 12 -13.64 -6.98 -2.32
N GLY A 13 -13.53 -5.89 -1.54
CA GLY A 13 -14.01 -4.57 -1.96
C GLY A 13 -13.16 -3.92 -3.06
N ILE A 14 -11.95 -4.40 -3.30
CA ILE A 14 -11.03 -3.89 -4.32
C ILE A 14 -10.81 -4.92 -5.42
N SER A 15 -10.56 -6.17 -5.06
CA SER A 15 -10.36 -7.26 -6.01
C SER A 15 -10.85 -8.59 -5.42
N SER A 16 -11.42 -9.43 -6.25
CA SER A 16 -11.83 -10.79 -5.87
C SER A 16 -10.67 -11.79 -5.81
N GLY A 17 -9.46 -11.38 -6.18
CA GLY A 17 -8.30 -12.26 -6.21
C GLY A 17 -6.98 -11.49 -6.28
N ALA A 18 -5.91 -12.22 -6.54
CA ALA A 18 -4.58 -11.64 -6.69
C ALA A 18 -4.52 -10.71 -7.91
N VAL A 19 -3.88 -9.57 -7.74
CA VAL A 19 -3.63 -8.61 -8.81
C VAL A 19 -2.15 -8.62 -9.13
N THR A 20 -1.83 -8.81 -10.40
CA THR A 20 -0.46 -8.77 -10.91
C THR A 20 -0.09 -7.34 -11.29
N LEU A 21 1.00 -6.87 -10.74
CA LEU A 21 1.49 -5.50 -10.91
C LEU A 21 2.85 -5.54 -11.61
N PRO A 22 2.90 -5.38 -12.93
CA PRO A 22 4.16 -5.18 -13.62
C PRO A 22 4.79 -3.85 -13.22
N ARG A 23 6.12 -3.79 -13.28
CA ARG A 23 6.84 -2.55 -13.02
C ARG A 23 6.65 -1.58 -14.19
N VAL A 24 6.16 -0.39 -13.91
CA VAL A 24 5.92 0.65 -14.91
C VAL A 24 6.93 1.78 -14.87
N PHE A 25 7.68 1.91 -13.75
CA PHE A 25 8.67 2.97 -13.59
C PHE A 25 9.76 2.56 -12.61
N GLN A 26 10.99 2.95 -12.93
CA GLN A 26 12.11 2.86 -12.01
C GLN A 26 13.08 4.00 -12.30
N GLN A 27 13.41 4.76 -11.25
CA GLN A 27 14.45 5.78 -11.33
C GLN A 27 15.14 5.93 -9.97
N GLY A 28 16.42 5.68 -9.92
CA GLY A 28 17.21 5.74 -8.69
C GLY A 28 16.62 4.83 -7.59
N SER A 29 16.21 5.43 -6.49
CA SER A 29 15.65 4.73 -5.33
C SER A 29 14.12 4.62 -5.35
N VAL A 30 13.48 4.93 -6.48
CA VAL A 30 12.01 4.87 -6.63
C VAL A 30 11.63 3.81 -7.66
N SER A 31 10.71 2.93 -7.29
CA SER A 31 10.10 1.94 -8.17
C SER A 31 8.59 2.01 -8.10
N GLN A 32 7.91 1.85 -9.22
CA GLN A 32 6.45 1.83 -9.29
C GLN A 32 5.97 0.61 -10.05
N TYR A 33 4.94 -0.02 -9.50
CA TYR A 33 4.26 -1.18 -10.03
C TYR A 33 2.79 -0.85 -10.18
N GLN A 34 2.21 -1.14 -11.32
CA GLN A 34 0.82 -0.79 -11.59
C GLN A 34 0.13 -1.92 -12.34
N GLY A 35 -1.05 -2.31 -11.85
CA GLY A 35 -1.95 -3.22 -12.52
C GLY A 35 -3.32 -2.58 -12.69
N SER A 36 -3.95 -2.79 -13.82
CA SER A 36 -5.37 -2.53 -13.97
C SER A 36 -6.13 -3.64 -13.26
N GLY A 37 -7.08 -3.25 -12.42
CA GLY A 37 -7.79 -4.20 -11.58
C GLY A 37 -8.59 -5.21 -12.37
N THR A 38 -8.67 -6.39 -11.83
CA THR A 38 -9.61 -7.42 -12.22
C THR A 38 -11.05 -7.07 -11.82
N VAL A 39 -11.26 -5.92 -11.19
CA VAL A 39 -12.54 -5.55 -10.56
C VAL A 39 -13.46 -4.80 -11.52
N SER A 40 -12.97 -3.84 -12.24
CA SER A 40 -13.75 -3.05 -13.20
C SER A 40 -12.84 -2.28 -14.15
N PRO A 41 -13.26 -2.05 -15.41
CA PRO A 41 -12.54 -1.19 -16.32
C PRO A 41 -12.34 0.21 -15.73
N GLY A 42 -11.11 0.72 -15.79
CA GLY A 42 -10.76 2.05 -15.28
C GLY A 42 -10.26 2.10 -13.84
N ASN A 43 -10.34 0.99 -13.10
CA ASN A 43 -9.76 0.91 -11.76
C ASN A 43 -8.25 0.68 -11.84
N VAL A 44 -7.50 1.38 -10.99
CA VAL A 44 -6.04 1.29 -10.97
C VAL A 44 -5.56 0.99 -9.56
N LEU A 45 -4.72 -0.03 -9.46
CA LEU A 45 -4.00 -0.39 -8.24
C LEU A 45 -2.51 -0.18 -8.49
N LYS A 46 -1.87 0.61 -7.65
CA LYS A 46 -0.47 1.00 -7.81
C LYS A 46 0.28 0.79 -6.50
N VAL A 47 1.44 0.18 -6.58
CA VAL A 47 2.38 0.06 -5.47
C VAL A 47 3.65 0.81 -5.83
N SER A 48 4.13 1.64 -4.94
CA SER A 48 5.39 2.35 -5.10
C SER A 48 6.29 2.14 -3.89
N ALA A 49 7.56 1.92 -4.17
CA ALA A 49 8.61 1.86 -3.16
C ALA A 49 9.59 3.00 -3.38
N SER A 50 9.94 3.71 -2.32
CA SER A 50 10.93 4.78 -2.38
C SER A 50 11.86 4.75 -1.17
N HIS A 51 13.11 5.16 -1.40
CA HIS A 51 14.13 5.23 -0.37
C HIS A 51 14.74 6.63 -0.36
N GLN A 52 14.84 7.23 0.80
CA GLN A 52 15.54 8.49 1.04
C GLN A 52 16.67 8.23 2.02
N TYR A 53 17.87 8.64 1.63
CA TYR A 53 19.07 8.48 2.43
C TYR A 53 19.55 9.85 2.94
N GLY A 54 19.90 9.92 4.22
CA GLY A 54 20.35 11.14 4.87
C GLY A 54 20.85 10.81 6.28
N LYS A 55 20.68 11.72 7.23
CA LYS A 55 20.95 11.45 8.65
C LYS A 55 20.09 10.29 9.18
N ARG A 56 18.92 10.11 8.60
CA ARG A 56 18.04 8.96 8.79
C ARG A 56 17.70 8.38 7.42
N THR A 57 17.58 7.08 7.35
CA THR A 57 17.10 6.39 6.15
C THR A 57 15.60 6.19 6.26
N ARG A 58 14.86 6.71 5.30
CA ARG A 58 13.41 6.58 5.23
C ARG A 58 13.05 5.70 4.03
N ARG A 59 12.35 4.61 4.31
CA ARG A 59 11.85 3.68 3.30
C ARG A 59 10.33 3.70 3.34
N VAL A 60 9.72 3.96 2.20
CA VAL A 60 8.26 4.07 2.08
C VAL A 60 7.77 3.03 1.09
N LEU A 61 6.81 2.23 1.52
CA LEU A 61 6.01 1.39 0.64
C LEU A 61 4.60 1.96 0.64
N ARG A 62 4.11 2.39 -0.52
CA ARG A 62 2.81 3.03 -0.69
C ARG A 62 1.96 2.21 -1.63
N CYS A 63 0.71 2.02 -1.28
CA CYS A 63 -0.31 1.40 -2.10
C CYS A 63 -1.43 2.41 -2.35
N ASP A 64 -1.70 2.67 -3.63
CA ASP A 64 -2.76 3.57 -4.07
C ASP A 64 -3.80 2.79 -4.87
N TYR A 65 -5.05 3.04 -4.58
CA TYR A 65 -6.18 2.52 -5.37
C TYR A 65 -7.05 3.68 -5.81
N SER A 66 -7.43 3.67 -7.08
CA SER A 66 -8.35 4.66 -7.65
C SER A 66 -9.43 3.96 -8.48
N ASP A 67 -10.63 4.47 -8.37
CA ASP A 67 -11.77 4.03 -9.14
C ASP A 67 -12.71 5.19 -9.46
N ASN A 68 -13.76 4.89 -10.23
CA ASN A 68 -14.86 5.80 -10.47
C ASN A 68 -16.10 5.28 -9.75
N ALA A 69 -16.63 6.07 -8.84
CA ALA A 69 -17.85 5.75 -8.10
C ALA A 69 -19.05 6.50 -8.68
N ALA A 70 -20.23 5.91 -8.54
CA ALA A 70 -21.48 6.61 -8.88
C ALA A 70 -21.59 7.89 -8.05
N SER A 71 -21.92 9.00 -8.70
CA SER A 71 -22.14 10.26 -7.99
C SER A 71 -23.40 10.17 -7.15
N THR A 72 -23.31 10.61 -5.90
CA THR A 72 -24.46 10.73 -4.99
C THR A 72 -25.31 11.98 -5.27
N LEU A 73 -24.78 12.93 -6.03
CA LEU A 73 -25.40 14.21 -6.32
C LEU A 73 -26.11 14.25 -7.66
N ILE A 74 -25.61 13.52 -8.65
CA ILE A 74 -26.18 13.53 -10.03
C ILE A 74 -26.31 12.07 -10.49
N THR A 75 -27.53 11.64 -10.70
CA THR A 75 -27.84 10.30 -11.23
C THR A 75 -27.26 10.09 -12.63
N GLY A 76 -26.59 8.94 -12.85
CA GLY A 76 -26.01 8.58 -14.14
C GLY A 76 -24.62 9.14 -14.42
N THR A 77 -24.01 9.86 -13.46
CA THR A 77 -22.63 10.33 -13.53
C THR A 77 -21.75 9.59 -12.56
N THR A 78 -20.44 9.50 -12.88
CA THR A 78 -19.41 8.93 -11.99
C THR A 78 -18.42 10.00 -11.62
N SER A 79 -17.86 9.91 -10.41
CA SER A 79 -16.77 10.77 -9.96
C SER A 79 -15.54 9.93 -9.61
N PRO A 80 -14.33 10.38 -9.95
CA PRO A 80 -13.10 9.71 -9.57
C PRO A 80 -12.89 9.83 -8.06
N ARG A 81 -12.42 8.75 -7.44
CA ARG A 81 -12.00 8.72 -6.04
C ARG A 81 -10.73 7.90 -5.89
N SER A 82 -9.98 8.18 -4.85
CA SER A 82 -8.75 7.44 -4.56
C SER A 82 -8.54 7.26 -3.06
N ILE A 83 -7.85 6.19 -2.71
CA ILE A 83 -7.40 5.90 -1.36
C ILE A 83 -5.93 5.50 -1.39
N SER A 84 -5.18 5.89 -0.39
CA SER A 84 -3.77 5.55 -0.25
C SER A 84 -3.48 4.98 1.13
N THR A 85 -2.66 3.94 1.15
CA THR A 85 -2.11 3.37 2.38
C THR A 85 -0.61 3.27 2.24
N TYR A 86 0.15 3.62 3.28
CA TYR A 86 1.60 3.52 3.23
C TYR A 86 2.19 3.09 4.57
N VAL A 87 3.29 2.36 4.45
CA VAL A 87 4.14 1.97 5.56
C VAL A 87 5.46 2.72 5.43
N VAL A 88 5.88 3.34 6.50
CA VAL A 88 7.14 4.11 6.55
C VAL A 88 8.06 3.47 7.58
N PHE A 89 9.27 3.14 7.15
CA PHE A 89 10.38 2.76 8.03
C PHE A 89 11.34 3.94 8.10
N ASP A 90 11.51 4.49 9.28
CA ASP A 90 12.42 5.60 9.56
C ASP A 90 13.50 5.12 10.55
N VAL A 91 14.70 4.92 10.04
CA VAL A 91 15.79 4.26 10.76
C VAL A 91 17.00 5.18 10.83
N PRO A 92 17.68 5.31 12.02
CA PRO A 92 18.92 6.05 12.11
C PRO A 92 20.02 5.41 11.25
N ASN A 93 20.81 6.24 10.60
CA ASN A 93 21.80 5.80 9.61
C ASN A 93 23.06 5.18 10.21
N ALA A 94 23.20 5.19 11.51
CA ALA A 94 24.40 4.73 12.21
C ALA A 94 24.51 3.20 12.39
N GLY A 95 23.70 2.42 11.69
CA GLY A 95 23.73 0.95 11.77
C GLY A 95 23.30 0.38 13.12
N GLN A 96 22.60 1.17 13.95
CA GLN A 96 22.19 0.78 15.31
C GLN A 96 21.11 -0.31 15.31
N PHE A 97 20.36 -0.45 14.24
CA PHE A 97 19.33 -1.46 14.08
C PHE A 97 19.58 -2.29 12.83
N SER A 98 19.65 -3.59 13.01
CA SER A 98 19.75 -4.53 11.88
C SER A 98 18.44 -4.60 11.09
N VAL A 99 18.49 -5.15 9.88
CA VAL A 99 17.29 -5.44 9.10
C VAL A 99 16.35 -6.38 9.84
N ALA A 100 16.91 -7.33 10.60
CA ALA A 100 16.12 -8.26 11.41
C ALA A 100 15.36 -7.54 12.54
N ASP A 101 15.97 -6.56 13.21
CA ASP A 101 15.29 -5.77 14.24
C ASP A 101 14.13 -4.94 13.67
N GLN A 102 14.35 -4.32 12.52
CA GLN A 102 13.32 -3.57 11.81
C GLN A 102 12.14 -4.47 11.41
N ALA A 103 12.44 -5.65 10.88
CA ALA A 103 11.41 -6.63 10.50
C ALA A 103 10.65 -7.15 11.73
N ALA A 104 11.34 -7.37 12.86
CA ALA A 104 10.71 -7.82 14.11
C ALA A 104 9.71 -6.80 14.64
N LEU A 105 10.06 -5.51 14.62
CA LEU A 105 9.15 -4.44 15.03
C LEU A 105 7.90 -4.38 14.13
N PHE A 106 8.09 -4.45 12.82
CA PHE A 106 6.97 -4.45 11.88
C PHE A 106 6.08 -5.69 12.01
N ASN A 107 6.67 -6.87 12.26
CA ASN A 107 5.90 -8.09 12.49
C ASN A 107 5.02 -7.98 13.74
N GLY A 108 5.50 -7.32 14.79
CA GLY A 108 4.70 -7.02 15.98
C GLY A 108 3.49 -6.14 15.63
N LEU A 109 3.70 -5.07 14.88
CA LEU A 109 2.63 -4.17 14.43
C LEU A 109 1.64 -4.89 13.50
N LYS A 110 2.14 -5.69 12.57
CA LYS A 110 1.30 -6.51 11.68
C LYS A 110 0.44 -7.50 12.46
N GLY A 111 1.02 -8.14 13.49
CA GLY A 111 0.28 -9.04 14.38
C GLY A 111 -0.86 -8.32 15.13
N LEU A 112 -0.63 -7.09 15.55
CA LEU A 112 -1.68 -6.27 16.18
C LEU A 112 -2.84 -5.98 15.22
N TRP A 113 -2.54 -5.64 13.97
CA TRP A 113 -3.58 -5.35 12.97
C TRP A 113 -4.38 -6.58 12.58
N SER A 114 -3.74 -7.74 12.44
CA SER A 114 -4.40 -8.98 12.04
C SER A 114 -5.06 -9.73 13.21
N ALA A 115 -4.87 -9.29 14.44
CA ALA A 115 -5.48 -9.92 15.61
C ALA A 115 -7.01 -9.77 15.60
N ALA A 116 -7.71 -10.81 16.05
CA ALA A 116 -9.16 -10.82 16.20
C ALA A 116 -9.92 -10.33 14.94
N THR A 117 -9.54 -10.83 13.78
CA THR A 117 -10.17 -10.51 12.49
C THR A 117 -10.11 -9.01 12.15
N ASP A 118 -8.91 -8.43 12.27
CA ASP A 118 -8.62 -7.03 11.96
C ASP A 118 -9.34 -6.00 12.84
N THR A 119 -9.75 -6.38 14.05
CA THR A 119 -10.53 -5.50 14.94
C THR A 119 -9.82 -4.18 15.21
N VAL A 120 -8.51 -4.19 15.48
CA VAL A 120 -7.75 -2.96 15.74
C VAL A 120 -7.66 -2.09 14.50
N LEU A 121 -7.44 -2.70 13.33
CA LEU A 121 -7.41 -1.98 12.07
C LEU A 121 -8.76 -1.31 11.76
N LEU A 122 -9.87 -2.05 11.93
CA LEU A 122 -11.21 -1.53 11.68
C LEU A 122 -11.57 -0.37 12.61
N LYS A 123 -11.20 -0.45 13.89
CA LYS A 123 -11.40 0.63 14.86
C LYS A 123 -10.60 1.88 14.48
N LEU A 124 -9.34 1.71 14.13
CA LEU A 124 -8.51 2.82 13.66
C LEU A 124 -9.12 3.51 12.44
N LEU A 125 -9.59 2.74 11.45
CA LEU A 125 -10.23 3.29 10.25
C LEU A 125 -11.58 3.95 10.55
N ALA A 126 -12.27 3.53 11.62
CA ALA A 126 -13.48 4.18 12.12
C ALA A 126 -13.20 5.44 12.96
N GLY A 127 -11.94 5.78 13.21
CA GLY A 127 -11.55 6.97 13.97
C GLY A 127 -11.46 6.74 15.49
N GLU A 128 -11.45 5.49 15.94
CA GLU A 128 -11.19 5.18 17.34
C GLU A 128 -9.66 5.21 17.63
N SER A 129 -9.29 5.67 18.80
CA SER A 129 -7.90 5.71 19.26
C SER A 129 -7.75 5.16 20.67
#